data_02f6f7d222012051d1ab02a1a35e9075
#
_entry.id   02f6f7d222012051d1ab02a1a35e9075
#
_cell.length_a   1.000
_cell.length_b   1.000
_cell.length_c   1.000
_cell.angle_alpha   90.00
_cell.angle_beta   90.00
_cell.angle_gamma   90.00
#
_symmetry.space_group_name_H-M   'P 1'
#
loop_
_entity.id
_entity.type
_entity.pdbx_description
1 polymer ?
#
loop_
_entity_poly.entity_id
_entity_poly.type
_entity_poly.pdbx_seq_one_letter_code
_entity_poly.pdbx_strand_id
1 'polypeptide(L)'
;MEWLEMLVNQITQHAMQLHFLRPQWLWALIPAAVIYGLIRSIKHRQNQVTNMINDVLYNYLTQGGSQTQSTQRLWPLLLGAVLAIVAMAGPTTQKIPKPVYDIAQAKVIVMDMSLSMRATDIAPDRLSRMSYKAIDLINANNGGEIGLIAYAGDAFVISPITTDGTNLNALIPGLRPEIMPEFGSEPELALEKAALMLEQAGYLNGDIIWFTDGVDYDQMPGLTSLLQSMPHRVSILSVGTPDGAPIKLTNGQLLKDSSGAIVIPRLDNASLQTLAGITNGAFTPITADEQDIKIIMQVADTLLADATKLNTLQGDDWYELGPYLLLPVIFIVLLYSRKHWVLLLTIVLLPLCGLTVQQPAFAQAMPQKSSADLPSPPSSELNAVQSIRTPLDFLPPALQNNNQ
;
A
#
# COMPACT_ATOMS: atom_id res chain seq x y z
N MET A 1 17.32 -41.05 24.20
CA MET A 1 18.48 -40.30 23.66
C MET A 1 18.08 -39.44 22.45
N GLU A 2 17.16 -39.88 21.60
CA GLU A 2 16.72 -39.16 20.40
C GLU A 2 16.17 -37.72 20.65
N TRP A 3 15.43 -37.50 21.75
CA TRP A 3 14.92 -36.17 22.05
C TRP A 3 16.01 -35.16 22.43
N LEU A 4 17.11 -35.60 23.01
CA LEU A 4 18.28 -34.78 23.30
C LEU A 4 19.03 -34.40 22.03
N GLU A 5 19.16 -35.32 21.08
CA GLU A 5 19.77 -35.05 19.78
C GLU A 5 18.89 -34.09 18.94
N MET A 6 17.57 -34.24 18.98
CA MET A 6 16.66 -33.27 18.35
C MET A 6 16.78 -31.86 18.98
N LEU A 7 16.87 -31.76 20.29
CA LEU A 7 17.05 -30.49 20.98
C LEU A 7 18.41 -29.85 20.64
N VAL A 8 19.48 -30.65 20.64
CA VAL A 8 20.83 -30.17 20.28
C VAL A 8 20.88 -29.71 18.82
N ASN A 9 20.25 -30.46 17.90
CA ASN A 9 20.18 -30.06 16.50
C ASN A 9 19.31 -28.79 16.29
N GLN A 10 18.20 -28.64 16.99
CA GLN A 10 17.42 -27.40 16.97
C GLN A 10 18.21 -26.21 17.51
N ILE A 11 18.90 -26.38 18.63
CA ILE A 11 19.71 -25.31 19.24
C ILE A 11 20.89 -24.92 18.31
N THR A 12 21.56 -25.90 17.68
CA THR A 12 22.66 -25.63 16.75
C THR A 12 22.19 -24.96 15.46
N GLN A 13 21.03 -25.33 14.92
CA GLN A 13 20.47 -24.65 13.75
C GLN A 13 20.05 -23.22 14.05
N HIS A 14 19.47 -22.96 15.24
CA HIS A 14 19.12 -21.61 15.64
C HIS A 14 20.35 -20.76 15.99
N ALA A 15 21.40 -21.36 16.53
CA ALA A 15 22.66 -20.68 16.83
C ALA A 15 23.45 -20.27 15.56
N MET A 16 23.34 -21.02 14.47
CA MET A 16 23.95 -20.66 13.19
C MET A 16 23.28 -19.48 12.48
N GLN A 17 22.07 -19.12 12.88
CA GLN A 17 21.30 -17.98 12.32
C GLN A 17 21.34 -16.74 13.19
N LEU A 18 22.16 -16.74 14.26
CA LEU A 18 22.28 -15.63 15.19
C LEU A 18 22.90 -14.43 14.47
N HIS A 19 22.09 -13.40 14.29
CA HIS A 19 22.52 -12.12 13.74
C HIS A 19 22.36 -11.02 14.79
N PHE A 20 23.31 -10.11 14.87
CA PHE A 20 23.25 -8.96 15.78
C PHE A 20 22.88 -7.71 14.99
N LEU A 21 21.78 -7.06 15.34
CA LEU A 21 21.36 -5.82 14.70
C LEU A 21 22.36 -4.66 14.94
N ARG A 22 22.97 -4.64 16.13
CA ARG A 22 23.88 -3.57 16.56
C ARG A 22 25.17 -4.14 17.15
N PRO A 23 26.03 -4.76 16.33
CA PRO A 23 27.25 -5.42 16.83
C PRO A 23 28.22 -4.48 17.53
N GLN A 24 28.09 -3.18 17.30
CA GLN A 24 28.89 -2.13 17.95
C GLN A 24 28.81 -2.16 19.48
N TRP A 25 27.67 -2.58 20.06
CA TRP A 25 27.50 -2.68 21.50
C TRP A 25 28.36 -3.76 22.14
N LEU A 26 28.82 -4.76 21.39
CA LEU A 26 29.73 -5.79 21.91
C LEU A 26 31.10 -5.20 22.34
N TRP A 27 31.51 -4.07 21.79
CA TRP A 27 32.70 -3.37 22.23
C TRP A 27 32.61 -2.88 23.69
N ALA A 28 31.39 -2.72 24.22
CA ALA A 28 31.17 -2.37 25.63
C ALA A 28 31.63 -3.48 26.62
N LEU A 29 31.85 -4.70 26.14
CA LEU A 29 32.40 -5.79 26.95
C LEU A 29 33.83 -5.49 27.42
N ILE A 30 34.63 -4.74 26.62
CA ILE A 30 36.02 -4.38 26.98
C ILE A 30 36.07 -3.50 28.24
N PRO A 31 35.41 -2.31 28.27
CA PRO A 31 35.38 -1.48 29.48
C PRO A 31 34.72 -2.18 30.66
N ALA A 32 33.67 -3.00 30.44
CA ALA A 32 33.04 -3.79 31.51
C ALA A 32 34.05 -4.77 32.16
N ALA A 33 34.82 -5.48 31.36
CA ALA A 33 35.87 -6.39 31.84
C ALA A 33 36.99 -5.64 32.59
N VAL A 34 37.40 -4.48 32.10
CA VAL A 34 38.42 -3.63 32.75
C VAL A 34 37.93 -3.14 34.11
N ILE A 35 36.70 -2.61 34.17
CA ILE A 35 36.09 -2.13 35.43
C ILE A 35 35.99 -3.28 36.45
N TYR A 36 35.54 -4.45 36.00
CA TYR A 36 35.45 -5.64 36.87
C TYR A 36 36.82 -6.04 37.40
N GLY A 37 37.86 -6.07 36.54
CA GLY A 37 39.23 -6.37 36.93
C GLY A 37 39.78 -5.39 37.95
N LEU A 38 39.52 -4.08 37.75
CA LEU A 38 39.92 -3.03 38.71
C LEU A 38 39.23 -3.21 40.07
N ILE A 39 37.92 -3.41 40.09
CA ILE A 39 37.15 -3.62 41.34
C ILE A 39 37.68 -4.87 42.07
N ARG A 40 37.93 -5.95 41.34
CA ARG A 40 38.48 -7.19 41.90
C ARG A 40 39.87 -6.99 42.46
N SER A 41 40.72 -6.23 41.78
CA SER A 41 42.09 -5.92 42.22
C SER A 41 42.11 -5.06 43.48
N ILE A 42 41.24 -4.03 43.54
CA ILE A 42 41.11 -3.16 44.73
C ILE A 42 40.61 -4.00 45.93
N LYS A 43 39.59 -4.84 45.75
CA LYS A 43 39.13 -5.72 46.80
C LYS A 43 40.20 -6.71 47.28
N HIS A 44 40.98 -7.26 46.36
CA HIS A 44 42.08 -8.19 46.70
C HIS A 44 43.13 -7.51 47.53
N ARG A 45 43.53 -6.27 47.21
CA ARG A 45 44.46 -5.47 47.99
C ARG A 45 43.94 -5.11 49.37
N GLN A 46 42.67 -4.74 49.48
CA GLN A 46 42.02 -4.47 50.78
C GLN A 46 42.02 -5.69 51.70
N ASN A 47 41.70 -6.88 51.16
CA ASN A 47 41.72 -8.12 51.92
C ASN A 47 43.16 -8.50 52.40
N GLN A 48 44.19 -8.18 51.65
CA GLN A 48 45.57 -8.44 52.08
C GLN A 48 45.99 -7.52 53.23
N VAL A 49 45.57 -6.26 53.22
CA VAL A 49 45.88 -5.31 54.30
C VAL A 49 45.13 -5.67 55.58
N THR A 50 43.86 -6.11 55.48
CA THR A 50 43.12 -6.56 56.66
C THR A 50 43.65 -7.85 57.27
N ASN A 51 44.22 -8.76 56.50
CA ASN A 51 44.82 -10.01 57.01
C ASN A 51 46.18 -9.78 57.73
N MET A 52 46.79 -8.59 57.57
CA MET A 52 48.05 -8.23 58.27
C MET A 52 47.83 -7.54 59.63
N ILE A 53 46.61 -7.09 59.90
CA ILE A 53 46.26 -6.41 61.16
C ILE A 53 45.51 -7.41 62.05
N ASN A 54 45.94 -7.51 63.32
CA ASN A 54 45.34 -8.37 64.31
C ASN A 54 43.85 -7.97 64.49
N ASP A 55 42.93 -8.94 64.40
CA ASP A 55 41.45 -8.73 64.43
C ASP A 55 40.97 -7.90 65.64
N VAL A 56 41.67 -7.98 66.75
CA VAL A 56 41.38 -7.22 67.99
C VAL A 56 41.68 -5.72 67.80
N LEU A 57 42.75 -5.37 67.11
CA LEU A 57 43.15 -3.98 66.84
C LEU A 57 42.26 -3.34 65.79
N TYR A 58 41.88 -4.11 64.80
CA TYR A 58 40.96 -3.66 63.74
C TYR A 58 39.60 -3.29 64.27
N ASN A 59 39.02 -4.13 65.15
CA ASN A 59 37.75 -3.88 65.79
C ASN A 59 37.75 -2.68 66.76
N TYR A 60 38.89 -2.36 67.33
CA TYR A 60 39.07 -1.18 68.22
C TYR A 60 39.21 0.13 67.44
N LEU A 61 39.84 0.09 66.30
CA LEU A 61 40.04 1.28 65.42
C LEU A 61 38.79 1.62 64.59
N THR A 62 37.88 0.66 64.37
CA THR A 62 36.64 0.85 63.63
C THR A 62 35.41 1.05 64.53
N GLN A 63 35.59 1.61 65.76
CA GLN A 63 34.49 1.97 66.64
C GLN A 63 33.54 2.95 65.97
N GLY A 64 32.46 2.39 65.32
CA GLY A 64 31.40 3.18 64.68
C GLY A 64 30.80 2.62 63.39
N GLY A 65 31.38 1.59 62.84
CA GLY A 65 30.83 0.98 61.64
C GLY A 65 30.84 -0.53 61.72
N SER A 66 29.73 -1.16 62.01
CA SER A 66 29.55 -2.60 61.80
C SER A 66 29.70 -2.87 60.27
N GLN A 67 30.96 -2.95 59.81
CA GLN A 67 31.23 -3.54 58.53
C GLN A 67 31.06 -5.05 58.66
N THR A 68 29.82 -5.51 58.58
CA THR A 68 29.55 -6.83 58.03
C THR A 68 30.35 -6.90 56.73
N GLN A 69 31.50 -7.63 56.75
CA GLN A 69 32.20 -8.01 55.54
C GLN A 69 31.23 -8.76 54.64
N SER A 70 30.49 -7.98 53.90
CA SER A 70 29.63 -8.51 52.83
C SER A 70 30.58 -9.08 51.79
N THR A 71 30.82 -10.38 51.87
CA THR A 71 31.44 -11.19 50.80
C THR A 71 30.50 -11.18 49.58
N GLN A 72 30.12 -9.99 49.16
CA GLN A 72 29.30 -9.87 47.96
C GLN A 72 30.11 -10.39 46.78
N ARG A 73 29.70 -11.54 46.29
CA ARG A 73 30.29 -12.16 45.10
C ARG A 73 30.08 -11.20 43.91
N LEU A 74 31.15 -10.69 43.31
CA LEU A 74 31.12 -9.72 42.21
C LEU A 74 30.71 -10.38 40.87
N TRP A 75 30.76 -11.70 40.81
CA TRP A 75 30.46 -12.43 39.56
C TRP A 75 28.99 -12.26 39.05
N PRO A 76 27.95 -12.14 39.89
CA PRO A 76 26.59 -11.94 39.36
C PRO A 76 26.45 -10.55 38.71
N LEU A 77 27.17 -9.56 39.21
CA LEU A 77 27.18 -8.22 38.65
C LEU A 77 27.85 -8.19 37.28
N LEU A 78 28.93 -8.94 37.09
CA LEU A 78 29.57 -9.14 35.78
C LEU A 78 28.60 -9.85 34.81
N LEU A 79 27.94 -10.94 35.27
CA LEU A 79 27.00 -11.67 34.47
C LEU A 79 25.83 -10.77 34.03
N GLY A 80 25.28 -9.95 34.92
CA GLY A 80 24.25 -8.98 34.61
C GLY A 80 24.71 -7.94 33.59
N ALA A 81 25.93 -7.44 33.71
CA ALA A 81 26.51 -6.49 32.75
C ALA A 81 26.69 -7.12 31.35
N VAL A 82 27.21 -8.35 31.29
CA VAL A 82 27.37 -9.07 30.02
C VAL A 82 26.01 -9.33 29.37
N LEU A 83 25.01 -9.79 30.12
CA LEU A 83 23.67 -10.01 29.60
C LEU A 83 23.03 -8.70 29.11
N ALA A 84 23.21 -7.59 29.83
CA ALA A 84 22.70 -6.29 29.41
C ALA A 84 23.35 -5.82 28.08
N ILE A 85 24.66 -5.99 27.95
CA ILE A 85 25.38 -5.62 26.71
C ILE A 85 24.90 -6.49 25.53
N VAL A 86 24.75 -7.79 25.75
CA VAL A 86 24.24 -8.70 24.72
C VAL A 86 22.79 -8.35 24.36
N ALA A 87 21.95 -8.02 25.34
CA ALA A 87 20.57 -7.56 25.08
C ALA A 87 20.54 -6.29 24.23
N MET A 88 21.45 -5.33 24.48
CA MET A 88 21.56 -4.10 23.69
C MET A 88 22.14 -4.33 22.29
N ALA A 89 22.95 -5.37 22.10
CA ALA A 89 23.45 -5.77 20.79
C ALA A 89 22.33 -6.30 19.87
N GLY A 90 21.16 -6.65 20.42
CA GLY A 90 19.98 -7.07 19.69
C GLY A 90 20.17 -8.39 18.97
N PRO A 91 20.32 -9.52 19.66
CA PRO A 91 20.38 -10.83 19.02
C PRO A 91 19.04 -11.15 18.35
N THR A 92 19.09 -11.60 17.10
CA THR A 92 17.93 -11.98 16.27
C THR A 92 18.13 -13.34 15.68
N THR A 93 17.06 -14.12 15.54
CA THR A 93 17.10 -15.48 15.01
C THR A 93 16.17 -15.70 13.82
N GLN A 94 15.16 -14.85 13.64
CA GLN A 94 14.15 -15.01 12.61
C GLN A 94 13.85 -13.70 11.90
N LYS A 95 13.67 -13.79 10.59
CA LYS A 95 13.14 -12.69 9.79
C LYS A 95 11.61 -12.76 9.84
N ILE A 96 10.98 -11.63 10.14
CA ILE A 96 9.53 -11.47 10.05
C ILE A 96 9.25 -10.93 8.66
N PRO A 97 8.54 -11.69 7.80
CA PRO A 97 8.04 -11.11 6.56
C PRO A 97 7.04 -10.00 6.95
N LYS A 98 7.38 -8.75 6.69
CA LYS A 98 6.39 -7.68 6.76
C LYS A 98 5.35 -7.95 5.69
N PRO A 99 4.04 -7.84 6.01
CA PRO A 99 3.06 -7.72 4.95
C PRO A 99 3.50 -6.53 4.10
N VAL A 100 3.92 -6.81 2.88
CA VAL A 100 4.09 -5.76 1.88
C VAL A 100 2.69 -5.21 1.74
N TYR A 101 2.48 -3.94 2.11
CA TYR A 101 1.26 -3.27 1.73
C TYR A 101 1.21 -3.39 0.21
N ASP A 102 0.20 -4.05 -0.32
CA ASP A 102 -0.12 -3.99 -1.73
C ASP A 102 -0.08 -2.51 -2.07
N ILE A 103 0.86 -2.13 -2.92
CA ILE A 103 0.81 -0.81 -3.54
C ILE A 103 -0.43 -0.91 -4.40
N ALA A 104 -1.56 -0.45 -3.84
CA ALA A 104 -2.82 -0.44 -4.55
C ALA A 104 -2.58 0.31 -5.86
N GLN A 105 -2.56 -0.43 -6.96
CA GLN A 105 -2.49 0.17 -8.27
C GLN A 105 -3.92 0.56 -8.64
N ALA A 106 -4.13 1.83 -8.85
CA ALA A 106 -5.38 2.29 -9.40
C ALA A 106 -5.46 1.95 -10.89
N LYS A 107 -6.60 1.51 -11.30
CA LYS A 107 -6.95 1.25 -12.70
C LYS A 107 -8.03 2.22 -13.15
N VAL A 108 -7.93 2.72 -14.37
CA VAL A 108 -9.01 3.52 -14.97
C VAL A 108 -9.53 2.81 -16.20
N ILE A 109 -10.81 2.50 -16.17
CA ILE A 109 -11.53 1.94 -17.32
C ILE A 109 -12.01 3.09 -18.18
N VAL A 110 -11.62 3.09 -19.45
CA VAL A 110 -12.05 4.06 -20.47
C VAL A 110 -12.92 3.33 -21.48
N MET A 111 -14.20 3.71 -21.57
CA MET A 111 -15.19 3.05 -22.40
C MET A 111 -15.61 3.91 -23.58
N ASP A 112 -15.51 3.36 -24.77
CA ASP A 112 -15.97 4.00 -26.00
C ASP A 112 -17.51 4.00 -26.10
N MET A 113 -18.11 5.17 -26.20
CA MET A 113 -19.56 5.37 -26.39
C MET A 113 -19.87 5.99 -27.74
N SER A 114 -19.01 5.79 -28.73
CA SER A 114 -19.28 6.19 -30.12
C SER A 114 -20.43 5.39 -30.73
N LEU A 115 -21.05 5.92 -31.79
CA LEU A 115 -22.17 5.23 -32.44
C LEU A 115 -21.77 3.91 -33.09
N SER A 116 -20.49 3.72 -33.42
CA SER A 116 -19.95 2.47 -33.97
C SER A 116 -20.09 1.29 -33.00
N MET A 117 -20.16 1.56 -31.68
CA MET A 117 -20.43 0.55 -30.66
C MET A 117 -21.84 -0.07 -30.75
N ARG A 118 -22.75 0.47 -31.58
CA ARG A 118 -24.03 -0.13 -31.94
C ARG A 118 -23.96 -1.18 -33.06
N ALA A 119 -22.77 -1.44 -33.61
CA ALA A 119 -22.60 -2.50 -34.60
C ALA A 119 -22.86 -3.87 -33.98
N THR A 120 -23.38 -4.80 -34.79
CA THR A 120 -23.87 -6.12 -34.36
C THR A 120 -23.02 -7.27 -34.89
N ASP A 121 -21.76 -7.02 -35.18
CA ASP A 121 -20.79 -8.03 -35.58
C ASP A 121 -20.36 -8.94 -34.40
N ILE A 122 -20.54 -8.49 -33.18
CA ILE A 122 -20.40 -9.28 -31.95
C ILE A 122 -21.76 -9.35 -31.25
N ALA A 123 -22.18 -10.55 -30.87
CA ALA A 123 -23.48 -10.74 -30.23
C ALA A 123 -23.47 -10.33 -28.75
N PRO A 124 -24.50 -9.63 -28.25
CA PRO A 124 -25.66 -9.12 -28.96
C PRO A 124 -25.35 -7.88 -29.79
N ASP A 125 -24.48 -7.00 -29.34
CA ASP A 125 -23.84 -5.84 -29.98
C ASP A 125 -22.51 -5.52 -29.25
N ARG A 126 -21.69 -4.68 -29.87
CA ARG A 126 -20.36 -4.30 -29.30
C ARG A 126 -20.50 -3.67 -27.94
N LEU A 127 -21.44 -2.73 -27.75
CA LEU A 127 -21.66 -2.01 -26.49
C LEU A 127 -22.03 -2.95 -25.35
N SER A 128 -23.01 -3.83 -25.58
CA SER A 128 -23.44 -4.80 -24.56
C SER A 128 -22.30 -5.75 -24.19
N ARG A 129 -21.54 -6.22 -25.18
CA ARG A 129 -20.38 -7.10 -24.93
C ARG A 129 -19.30 -6.38 -24.14
N MET A 130 -18.96 -5.14 -24.50
CA MET A 130 -18.03 -4.30 -23.77
C MET A 130 -18.47 -4.08 -22.33
N SER A 131 -19.75 -3.78 -22.11
CA SER A 131 -20.31 -3.57 -20.76
C SER A 131 -20.16 -4.82 -19.88
N TYR A 132 -20.43 -6.02 -20.43
CA TYR A 132 -20.20 -7.27 -19.68
C TYR A 132 -18.73 -7.46 -19.32
N LYS A 133 -17.81 -7.20 -20.25
CA LYS A 133 -16.38 -7.31 -20.01
C LYS A 133 -15.87 -6.30 -18.99
N ALA A 134 -16.39 -5.07 -19.00
CA ALA A 134 -16.05 -4.07 -18.00
C ALA A 134 -16.49 -4.52 -16.59
N ILE A 135 -17.70 -5.13 -16.47
CA ILE A 135 -18.19 -5.71 -15.22
C ILE A 135 -17.29 -6.88 -14.77
N ASP A 136 -16.93 -7.78 -15.69
CA ASP A 136 -16.04 -8.92 -15.40
C ASP A 136 -14.67 -8.43 -14.90
N LEU A 137 -14.13 -7.37 -15.51
CA LEU A 137 -12.87 -6.76 -15.12
C LEU A 137 -12.93 -6.14 -13.72
N ILE A 138 -14.01 -5.41 -13.40
CA ILE A 138 -14.24 -4.85 -12.07
C ILE A 138 -14.32 -5.96 -11.02
N ASN A 139 -15.04 -7.04 -11.31
CA ASN A 139 -15.18 -8.17 -10.40
C ASN A 139 -13.86 -8.95 -10.23
N ALA A 140 -13.01 -9.00 -11.27
CA ALA A 140 -11.69 -9.63 -11.20
C ALA A 140 -10.68 -8.79 -10.42
N ASN A 141 -10.91 -7.49 -10.23
CA ASN A 141 -10.02 -6.58 -9.53
C ASN A 141 -10.18 -6.67 -8.00
N ASN A 142 -9.83 -7.77 -7.41
CA ASN A 142 -9.96 -8.13 -5.99
C ASN A 142 -9.59 -7.01 -5.00
N GLY A 143 -10.48 -6.02 -4.81
CA GLY A 143 -10.29 -4.95 -3.83
C GLY A 143 -9.34 -3.81 -4.26
N GLY A 144 -8.86 -3.79 -5.52
CA GLY A 144 -8.10 -2.67 -6.08
C GLY A 144 -9.00 -1.47 -6.39
N GLU A 145 -8.40 -0.30 -6.53
CA GLU A 145 -9.10 0.94 -6.85
C GLU A 145 -9.35 1.07 -8.35
N ILE A 146 -10.58 1.44 -8.74
CA ILE A 146 -10.98 1.58 -10.14
C ILE A 146 -11.70 2.91 -10.35
N GLY A 147 -11.33 3.65 -11.41
CA GLY A 147 -12.08 4.77 -11.96
C GLY A 147 -12.78 4.38 -13.26
N LEU A 148 -13.83 5.10 -13.63
CA LEU A 148 -14.61 4.86 -14.85
C LEU A 148 -14.80 6.15 -15.65
N ILE A 149 -14.39 6.12 -16.91
CA ILE A 149 -14.56 7.20 -17.90
C ILE A 149 -15.32 6.65 -19.08
N ALA A 150 -16.26 7.43 -19.61
CA ALA A 150 -16.91 7.17 -20.89
C ALA A 150 -16.61 8.32 -21.84
N TYR A 151 -16.37 8.02 -23.11
CA TYR A 151 -16.09 9.05 -24.11
C TYR A 151 -16.85 8.81 -25.43
N ALA A 152 -17.08 9.89 -26.13
CA ALA A 152 -17.54 9.95 -27.52
C ALA A 152 -16.88 11.17 -28.21
N GLY A 153 -17.59 12.23 -28.59
CA GLY A 153 -17.02 13.50 -29.04
C GLY A 153 -16.32 14.29 -27.94
N ASP A 154 -16.56 13.97 -26.65
CA ASP A 154 -15.84 14.46 -25.45
C ASP A 154 -15.78 13.32 -24.43
N ALA A 155 -14.96 13.50 -23.41
CA ALA A 155 -14.76 12.51 -22.34
C ALA A 155 -15.38 12.94 -21.01
N PHE A 156 -16.03 12.00 -20.31
CA PHE A 156 -16.76 12.25 -19.08
C PHE A 156 -16.35 11.27 -17.98
N VAL A 157 -16.02 11.79 -16.81
CA VAL A 157 -15.78 10.98 -15.62
C VAL A 157 -17.13 10.48 -15.09
N ILE A 158 -17.36 9.18 -15.18
CA ILE A 158 -18.58 8.54 -14.68
C ILE A 158 -18.43 8.24 -13.19
N SER A 159 -17.25 7.79 -12.79
CA SER A 159 -16.89 7.59 -11.38
C SER A 159 -15.40 7.91 -11.15
N PRO A 160 -15.08 8.70 -10.13
CA PRO A 160 -13.70 8.84 -9.70
C PRO A 160 -13.16 7.49 -9.22
N ILE A 161 -11.86 7.43 -8.96
CA ILE A 161 -11.19 6.24 -8.45
C ILE A 161 -11.82 5.84 -7.08
N THR A 162 -12.30 4.60 -7.00
CA THR A 162 -13.00 4.05 -5.83
C THR A 162 -12.72 2.56 -5.66
N THR A 163 -12.84 2.06 -4.44
CA THR A 163 -12.82 0.63 -4.12
C THR A 163 -14.20 -0.02 -4.22
N ASP A 164 -15.27 0.78 -4.43
CA ASP A 164 -16.65 0.29 -4.52
C ASP A 164 -16.99 -0.22 -5.93
N GLY A 165 -16.58 -1.44 -6.24
CA GLY A 165 -16.92 -2.11 -7.49
C GLY A 165 -18.42 -2.33 -7.69
N THR A 166 -19.19 -2.43 -6.60
CA THR A 166 -20.66 -2.65 -6.69
C THR A 166 -21.35 -1.43 -7.31
N ASN A 167 -20.95 -0.24 -6.88
CA ASN A 167 -21.45 1.01 -7.43
C ASN A 167 -21.08 1.15 -8.92
N LEU A 168 -19.82 0.84 -9.28
CA LEU A 168 -19.38 0.86 -10.68
C LEU A 168 -20.19 -0.09 -11.55
N ASN A 169 -20.42 -1.32 -11.09
CA ASN A 169 -21.22 -2.30 -11.81
C ASN A 169 -22.68 -1.84 -12.03
N ALA A 170 -23.23 -1.04 -11.12
CA ALA A 170 -24.58 -0.48 -11.27
C ALA A 170 -24.64 0.65 -12.29
N LEU A 171 -23.55 1.40 -12.51
CA LEU A 171 -23.49 2.53 -13.45
C LEU A 171 -23.32 2.07 -14.91
N ILE A 172 -22.54 1.01 -15.16
CA ILE A 172 -22.18 0.55 -16.52
C ILE A 172 -23.38 0.25 -17.40
N PRO A 173 -24.46 -0.45 -16.97
CA PRO A 173 -25.60 -0.74 -17.84
C PRO A 173 -26.37 0.50 -18.31
N GLY A 174 -26.19 1.63 -17.63
CA GLY A 174 -26.79 2.92 -18.00
C GLY A 174 -26.04 3.64 -19.10
N LEU A 175 -24.78 3.29 -19.36
CA LEU A 175 -23.93 3.96 -20.35
C LEU A 175 -24.35 3.57 -21.77
N ARG A 176 -24.65 4.57 -22.60
CA ARG A 176 -25.09 4.40 -23.98
C ARG A 176 -24.64 5.58 -24.82
N PRO A 177 -24.44 5.39 -26.14
CA PRO A 177 -24.10 6.49 -27.05
C PRO A 177 -25.10 7.65 -26.99
N GLU A 178 -26.39 7.37 -26.76
CA GLU A 178 -27.47 8.38 -26.78
C GLU A 178 -27.45 9.32 -25.57
N ILE A 179 -26.75 8.99 -24.49
CA ILE A 179 -26.64 9.89 -23.33
C ILE A 179 -25.43 10.83 -23.44
N MET A 180 -24.55 10.58 -24.42
CA MET A 180 -23.37 11.42 -24.62
C MET A 180 -23.81 12.77 -25.23
N PRO A 181 -23.35 13.88 -24.64
CA PRO A 181 -23.70 15.22 -25.11
C PRO A 181 -23.22 15.50 -26.54
N GLU A 182 -22.07 14.97 -26.91
CA GLU A 182 -21.45 15.12 -28.22
C GLU A 182 -21.17 13.77 -28.86
N PHE A 183 -21.59 13.60 -30.12
CA PHE A 183 -21.29 12.41 -30.89
C PHE A 183 -19.90 12.53 -31.54
N GLY A 184 -19.23 11.42 -31.69
CA GLY A 184 -17.89 11.34 -32.25
C GLY A 184 -17.10 10.23 -31.60
N SER A 185 -15.79 10.29 -31.75
CA SER A 185 -14.82 9.44 -31.03
C SER A 185 -13.53 10.24 -30.85
N GLU A 186 -13.32 10.75 -29.64
CA GLU A 186 -12.13 11.53 -29.26
C GLU A 186 -11.37 10.81 -28.13
N PRO A 187 -10.63 9.75 -28.46
CA PRO A 187 -9.92 8.94 -27.48
C PRO A 187 -8.77 9.69 -26.80
N GLU A 188 -8.16 10.67 -27.46
CA GLU A 188 -7.07 11.49 -26.91
C GLU A 188 -7.53 12.21 -25.64
N LEU A 189 -8.70 12.86 -25.66
CA LEU A 189 -9.28 13.52 -24.48
C LEU A 189 -9.59 12.55 -23.35
N ALA A 190 -10.03 11.34 -23.70
CA ALA A 190 -10.37 10.32 -22.69
C ALA A 190 -9.13 9.78 -21.96
N LEU A 191 -8.05 9.52 -22.72
CA LEU A 191 -6.79 9.03 -22.15
C LEU A 191 -6.08 10.11 -21.34
N GLU A 192 -6.10 11.36 -21.80
CA GLU A 192 -5.58 12.50 -21.03
C GLU A 192 -6.33 12.67 -19.71
N LYS A 193 -7.66 12.61 -19.74
CA LYS A 193 -8.51 12.68 -18.54
C LYS A 193 -8.29 11.50 -17.59
N ALA A 194 -8.03 10.30 -18.12
CA ALA A 194 -7.69 9.13 -17.32
C ALA A 194 -6.33 9.29 -16.62
N ALA A 195 -5.32 9.80 -17.33
CA ALA A 195 -4.03 10.09 -16.75
C ALA A 195 -4.13 11.15 -15.64
N LEU A 196 -4.83 12.23 -15.90
CA LEU A 196 -5.06 13.29 -14.92
C LEU A 196 -5.78 12.77 -13.68
N MET A 197 -6.76 11.86 -13.83
CA MET A 197 -7.47 11.24 -12.72
C MET A 197 -6.54 10.39 -11.84
N LEU A 198 -5.62 9.63 -12.44
CA LEU A 198 -4.60 8.85 -11.73
C LEU A 198 -3.63 9.76 -10.98
N GLU A 199 -3.14 10.82 -11.62
CA GLU A 199 -2.24 11.80 -11.01
C GLU A 199 -2.89 12.52 -9.83
N GLN A 200 -4.13 12.97 -9.96
CA GLN A 200 -4.89 13.64 -8.88
C GLN A 200 -5.15 12.73 -7.69
N ALA A 201 -5.28 11.43 -7.93
CA ALA A 201 -5.40 10.43 -6.88
C ALA A 201 -4.03 10.05 -6.25
N GLY A 202 -2.92 10.59 -6.78
CA GLY A 202 -1.57 10.38 -6.25
C GLY A 202 -0.84 9.16 -6.82
N TYR A 203 -1.34 8.56 -7.89
CA TYR A 203 -0.72 7.41 -8.56
C TYR A 203 0.23 7.88 -9.65
N LEU A 204 1.54 7.74 -9.40
CA LEU A 204 2.58 8.06 -10.41
C LEU A 204 2.59 7.06 -11.58
N ASN A 205 2.26 5.81 -11.31
CA ASN A 205 2.16 4.73 -12.29
C ASN A 205 0.84 4.02 -12.05
N GLY A 206 -0.09 4.13 -12.97
CA GLY A 206 -1.39 3.45 -12.94
C GLY A 206 -1.66 2.73 -14.25
N ASP A 207 -2.72 1.93 -14.28
CA ASP A 207 -3.17 1.21 -15.45
C ASP A 207 -4.42 1.85 -16.04
N ILE A 208 -4.38 2.16 -17.32
CA ILE A 208 -5.54 2.59 -18.10
C ILE A 208 -5.96 1.41 -18.97
N ILE A 209 -7.20 0.98 -18.83
CA ILE A 209 -7.77 -0.11 -19.63
C ILE A 209 -8.77 0.50 -20.58
N TRP A 210 -8.37 0.57 -21.84
CA TRP A 210 -9.13 1.24 -22.88
C TRP A 210 -9.90 0.25 -23.72
N PHE A 211 -11.23 0.37 -23.69
CA PHE A 211 -12.17 -0.37 -24.56
C PHE A 211 -12.52 0.52 -25.75
N THR A 212 -12.21 0.05 -26.95
CA THR A 212 -12.48 0.79 -28.19
C THR A 212 -12.74 -0.16 -29.34
N ASP A 213 -13.45 0.30 -30.36
CA ASP A 213 -13.68 -0.45 -31.60
C ASP A 213 -12.79 0.06 -32.76
N GLY A 214 -11.90 1.02 -32.49
CA GLY A 214 -10.95 1.52 -33.46
C GLY A 214 -10.51 2.94 -33.18
N VAL A 215 -9.61 3.41 -34.00
CA VAL A 215 -9.08 4.78 -33.99
C VAL A 215 -8.99 5.26 -35.43
N ASP A 216 -9.38 6.50 -35.70
CA ASP A 216 -9.25 7.11 -37.01
C ASP A 216 -7.77 7.37 -37.32
N TYR A 217 -7.43 7.23 -38.60
CA TYR A 217 -6.03 7.32 -39.02
C TYR A 217 -5.40 8.71 -38.76
N ASP A 218 -6.19 9.75 -38.80
CA ASP A 218 -5.78 11.13 -38.51
C ASP A 218 -5.51 11.40 -37.03
N GLN A 219 -6.09 10.61 -36.11
CA GLN A 219 -5.86 10.69 -34.68
C GLN A 219 -4.58 9.95 -34.23
N MET A 220 -4.05 9.03 -35.06
CA MET A 220 -2.89 8.20 -34.69
C MET A 220 -1.64 8.99 -34.26
N PRO A 221 -1.24 10.12 -34.94
CA PRO A 221 -0.08 10.89 -34.51
C PRO A 221 -0.26 11.54 -33.13
N GLY A 222 -1.44 12.11 -32.84
CA GLY A 222 -1.78 12.72 -31.55
C GLY A 222 -1.72 11.71 -30.44
N LEU A 223 -2.41 10.57 -30.59
CA LEU A 223 -2.41 9.46 -29.65
C LEU A 223 -1.00 8.90 -29.40
N THR A 224 -0.19 8.73 -30.44
CA THR A 224 1.19 8.26 -30.30
C THR A 224 2.02 9.22 -29.44
N SER A 225 1.90 10.53 -29.70
CA SER A 225 2.59 11.57 -28.92
C SER A 225 2.15 11.58 -27.45
N LEU A 226 0.85 11.50 -27.21
CA LEU A 226 0.27 11.45 -25.88
C LEU A 226 0.79 10.22 -25.10
N LEU A 227 0.68 9.02 -25.68
CA LEU A 227 1.10 7.77 -25.05
C LEU A 227 2.61 7.72 -24.76
N GLN A 228 3.45 8.34 -25.61
CA GLN A 228 4.90 8.44 -25.36
C GLN A 228 5.24 9.36 -24.18
N SER A 229 4.43 10.37 -23.90
CA SER A 229 4.63 11.32 -22.80
C SER A 229 4.03 10.83 -21.48
N MET A 230 3.15 9.84 -21.52
CA MET A 230 2.35 9.39 -20.39
C MET A 230 3.14 8.40 -19.53
N PRO A 231 3.19 8.58 -18.18
CA PRO A 231 3.85 7.63 -17.29
C PRO A 231 3.00 6.38 -17.01
N HIS A 232 1.73 6.42 -17.40
CA HIS A 232 0.76 5.34 -17.16
C HIS A 232 0.78 4.33 -18.29
N ARG A 233 0.50 3.08 -17.95
CA ARG A 233 0.39 2.01 -18.93
C ARG A 233 -1.03 1.97 -19.49
N VAL A 234 -1.15 1.84 -20.79
CA VAL A 234 -2.45 1.74 -21.49
C VAL A 234 -2.57 0.36 -22.10
N SER A 235 -3.47 -0.44 -21.57
CA SER A 235 -3.86 -1.73 -22.13
C SER A 235 -5.15 -1.57 -22.93
N ILE A 236 -5.22 -2.18 -24.10
CA ILE A 236 -6.32 -2.01 -25.04
C ILE A 236 -7.06 -3.33 -25.22
N LEU A 237 -8.38 -3.28 -25.00
CA LEU A 237 -9.32 -4.34 -25.35
C LEU A 237 -10.14 -3.88 -26.56
N SER A 238 -9.83 -4.47 -27.72
CA SER A 238 -10.52 -4.11 -28.96
C SER A 238 -11.87 -4.83 -29.09
N VAL A 239 -12.90 -4.05 -29.48
CA VAL A 239 -14.29 -4.53 -29.53
C VAL A 239 -14.80 -4.45 -30.96
N GLY A 240 -14.86 -5.56 -31.66
CA GLY A 240 -15.30 -5.59 -33.04
C GLY A 240 -14.69 -6.73 -33.83
N THR A 241 -15.01 -6.76 -35.12
CA THR A 241 -14.41 -7.70 -36.07
C THR A 241 -13.83 -6.96 -37.27
N PRO A 242 -12.82 -7.53 -37.97
CA PRO A 242 -12.25 -6.90 -39.17
C PRO A 242 -13.25 -6.74 -40.31
N ASP A 243 -14.27 -7.59 -40.36
CA ASP A 243 -15.32 -7.50 -41.39
C ASP A 243 -16.32 -6.39 -41.07
N GLY A 244 -16.53 -6.09 -39.78
CA GLY A 244 -17.49 -5.12 -39.30
C GLY A 244 -18.95 -5.51 -39.54
N ALA A 245 -19.87 -4.69 -39.05
CA ALA A 245 -21.30 -4.82 -39.35
C ALA A 245 -21.94 -3.42 -39.40
N PRO A 246 -23.09 -3.29 -40.08
CA PRO A 246 -23.83 -2.04 -40.10
C PRO A 246 -24.24 -1.56 -38.73
N ILE A 247 -24.15 -0.27 -38.49
CA ILE A 247 -24.62 0.38 -37.27
C ILE A 247 -26.12 0.45 -37.26
N LYS A 248 -26.74 -0.14 -36.24
CA LYS A 248 -28.19 -0.12 -36.07
C LYS A 248 -28.61 0.91 -35.03
N LEU A 249 -29.30 1.95 -35.47
CA LEU A 249 -29.86 2.97 -34.60
C LEU A 249 -31.03 2.45 -33.75
N THR A 250 -31.38 3.16 -32.69
CA THR A 250 -32.51 2.81 -31.77
C THR A 250 -33.84 2.75 -32.46
N ASN A 251 -34.06 3.49 -33.57
CA ASN A 251 -35.24 3.45 -34.39
C ASN A 251 -35.28 2.25 -35.37
N GLY A 252 -34.28 1.38 -35.34
CA GLY A 252 -34.15 0.21 -36.21
C GLY A 252 -33.58 0.49 -37.59
N GLN A 253 -33.30 1.76 -37.93
CA GLN A 253 -32.66 2.14 -39.20
C GLN A 253 -31.14 1.91 -39.14
N LEU A 254 -30.53 1.70 -40.31
CA LEU A 254 -29.09 1.63 -40.44
C LEU A 254 -28.50 3.04 -40.60
N LEU A 255 -27.41 3.29 -39.93
CA LEU A 255 -26.68 4.56 -40.05
C LEU A 255 -26.13 4.70 -41.48
N LYS A 256 -26.37 5.88 -42.09
CA LYS A 256 -25.86 6.24 -43.38
C LYS A 256 -24.96 7.45 -43.31
N ASP A 257 -23.93 7.49 -44.12
CA ASP A 257 -23.06 8.63 -44.27
C ASP A 257 -23.72 9.77 -45.09
N SER A 258 -23.02 10.85 -45.31
CA SER A 258 -23.47 12.01 -46.10
C SER A 258 -23.77 11.68 -47.56
N SER A 259 -23.24 10.56 -48.10
CA SER A 259 -23.50 10.06 -49.45
C SER A 259 -24.70 9.12 -49.53
N GLY A 260 -25.28 8.74 -48.41
CA GLY A 260 -26.35 7.76 -48.27
C GLY A 260 -25.90 6.31 -48.22
N ALA A 261 -24.60 6.04 -48.21
CA ALA A 261 -24.03 4.71 -48.05
C ALA A 261 -24.16 4.23 -46.59
N ILE A 262 -24.35 2.92 -46.41
CA ILE A 262 -24.41 2.32 -45.04
C ILE A 262 -23.04 2.34 -44.41
N VAL A 263 -22.93 2.86 -43.18
CA VAL A 263 -21.68 2.90 -42.43
C VAL A 263 -21.42 1.51 -41.82
N ILE A 264 -20.24 0.95 -42.10
CA ILE A 264 -19.76 -0.33 -41.60
C ILE A 264 -18.40 -0.09 -40.95
N PRO A 265 -18.33 0.08 -39.60
CA PRO A 265 -17.07 0.25 -38.90
C PRO A 265 -16.29 -1.08 -38.87
N ARG A 266 -15.04 -1.04 -39.34
CA ARG A 266 -14.12 -2.17 -39.35
C ARG A 266 -13.05 -1.99 -38.31
N LEU A 267 -12.70 -3.06 -37.62
CA LEU A 267 -11.68 -3.04 -36.58
C LEU A 267 -10.28 -3.22 -37.20
N ASP A 268 -9.37 -2.30 -36.92
CA ASP A 268 -7.94 -2.42 -37.21
C ASP A 268 -7.13 -2.78 -35.95
N ASN A 269 -6.92 -4.07 -35.75
CA ASN A 269 -6.16 -4.59 -34.65
C ASN A 269 -4.67 -4.18 -34.69
N ALA A 270 -4.08 -3.97 -35.87
CA ALA A 270 -2.67 -3.67 -36.00
C ALA A 270 -2.32 -2.28 -35.45
N SER A 271 -3.15 -1.29 -35.74
CA SER A 271 -3.01 0.06 -35.20
C SER A 271 -3.15 0.07 -33.67
N LEU A 272 -4.15 -0.59 -33.12
CA LEU A 272 -4.40 -0.68 -31.68
C LEU A 272 -3.28 -1.44 -30.94
N GLN A 273 -2.77 -2.52 -31.52
CA GLN A 273 -1.63 -3.26 -30.98
C GLN A 273 -0.36 -2.39 -30.92
N THR A 274 -0.15 -1.56 -31.94
CA THR A 274 0.98 -0.63 -31.95
C THR A 274 0.86 0.40 -30.83
N LEU A 275 -0.33 0.98 -30.63
CA LEU A 275 -0.59 1.95 -29.54
C LEU A 275 -0.38 1.33 -28.16
N ALA A 276 -0.91 0.13 -27.89
CA ALA A 276 -0.69 -0.57 -26.60
C ALA A 276 0.80 -0.84 -26.35
N GLY A 277 1.55 -1.18 -27.40
CA GLY A 277 2.99 -1.43 -27.31
C GLY A 277 3.83 -0.22 -26.88
N ILE A 278 3.38 1.01 -27.14
CA ILE A 278 4.09 2.24 -26.78
C ILE A 278 4.28 2.34 -25.25
N THR A 279 3.25 1.96 -24.50
CA THR A 279 3.25 2.06 -23.02
C THR A 279 3.54 0.71 -22.34
N ASN A 280 3.98 -0.30 -23.09
CA ASN A 280 4.11 -1.69 -22.63
C ASN A 280 2.79 -2.28 -22.06
N GLY A 281 1.65 -1.83 -22.57
CA GLY A 281 0.35 -2.35 -22.24
C GLY A 281 0.01 -3.66 -22.96
N ALA A 282 -0.99 -4.37 -22.47
CA ALA A 282 -1.55 -5.51 -23.15
C ALA A 282 -2.47 -5.06 -24.30
N PHE A 283 -2.44 -5.80 -25.40
CA PHE A 283 -3.46 -5.73 -26.43
C PHE A 283 -4.16 -7.07 -26.54
N THR A 284 -5.49 -7.06 -26.53
CA THR A 284 -6.29 -8.27 -26.74
C THR A 284 -7.61 -7.93 -27.42
N PRO A 285 -8.01 -8.70 -28.45
CA PRO A 285 -9.36 -8.60 -28.96
C PRO A 285 -10.33 -9.22 -27.96
N ILE A 286 -11.57 -8.70 -27.95
CA ILE A 286 -12.62 -9.21 -27.08
C ILE A 286 -12.94 -10.66 -27.42
N THR A 287 -13.01 -11.50 -26.38
CA THR A 287 -13.33 -12.94 -26.51
C THR A 287 -14.68 -13.28 -25.88
N ALA A 288 -15.20 -14.47 -26.17
CA ALA A 288 -16.43 -14.94 -25.53
C ALA A 288 -16.20 -15.42 -24.10
N ASP A 289 -14.99 -15.84 -23.79
CA ASP A 289 -14.54 -16.32 -22.47
C ASP A 289 -13.80 -15.20 -21.68
N GLU A 290 -13.21 -15.54 -20.56
CA GLU A 290 -12.49 -14.59 -19.69
C GLU A 290 -10.98 -14.47 -20.02
N GLN A 291 -10.51 -15.02 -21.15
CA GLN A 291 -9.06 -15.03 -21.44
C GLN A 291 -8.52 -13.63 -21.68
N ASP A 292 -9.30 -12.77 -22.32
CA ASP A 292 -8.98 -11.35 -22.57
C ASP A 292 -8.77 -10.58 -21.26
N ILE A 293 -9.65 -10.74 -20.29
CA ILE A 293 -9.53 -10.13 -18.96
C ILE A 293 -8.30 -10.66 -18.22
N LYS A 294 -8.06 -11.97 -18.28
CA LYS A 294 -6.87 -12.57 -17.65
C LYS A 294 -5.56 -12.03 -18.21
N ILE A 295 -5.47 -11.84 -19.52
CA ILE A 295 -4.29 -11.28 -20.18
C ILE A 295 -4.04 -9.86 -19.69
N ILE A 296 -5.07 -9.01 -19.65
CA ILE A 296 -4.96 -7.62 -19.18
C ILE A 296 -4.54 -7.59 -17.70
N MET A 297 -5.20 -8.39 -16.87
CA MET A 297 -4.89 -8.43 -15.43
C MET A 297 -3.50 -8.98 -15.14
N GLN A 298 -3.04 -10.01 -15.86
CA GLN A 298 -1.68 -10.54 -15.71
C GLN A 298 -0.61 -9.49 -16.00
N VAL A 299 -0.79 -8.68 -17.04
CA VAL A 299 0.14 -7.59 -17.37
C VAL A 299 0.09 -6.52 -16.27
N ALA A 300 -1.09 -6.23 -15.72
CA ALA A 300 -1.24 -5.34 -14.57
C ALA A 300 -0.48 -5.86 -13.33
N ASP A 301 -0.57 -7.15 -13.03
CA ASP A 301 0.04 -7.77 -11.86
C ASP A 301 1.56 -7.95 -11.96
N THR A 302 2.14 -8.00 -13.16
CA THR A 302 3.62 -8.14 -13.33
C THR A 302 4.40 -6.97 -12.74
N LEU A 303 3.87 -5.75 -12.80
CA LEU A 303 4.50 -4.59 -12.15
C LEU A 303 4.45 -4.66 -10.62
N LEU A 304 3.38 -5.23 -10.05
CA LEU A 304 3.30 -5.50 -8.61
C LEU A 304 4.40 -6.45 -8.18
N ALA A 305 4.65 -7.51 -8.95
CA ALA A 305 5.71 -8.47 -8.65
C ALA A 305 7.10 -7.84 -8.70
N ASP A 306 7.37 -6.93 -9.63
CA ASP A 306 8.67 -6.26 -9.75
C ASP A 306 8.83 -5.14 -8.71
N ALA A 307 7.80 -4.36 -8.42
CA ALA A 307 7.79 -3.40 -7.31
C ALA A 307 7.91 -4.09 -5.94
N THR A 308 7.29 -5.25 -5.78
CA THR A 308 7.39 -6.08 -4.57
C THR A 308 8.79 -6.64 -4.41
N LYS A 309 9.47 -7.07 -5.48
CA LYS A 309 10.88 -7.50 -5.43
C LYS A 309 11.83 -6.37 -5.02
N LEU A 310 11.61 -5.15 -5.49
CA LEU A 310 12.38 -3.98 -5.07
C LEU A 310 12.14 -3.61 -3.61
N ASN A 311 10.91 -3.77 -3.10
CA ASN A 311 10.55 -3.49 -1.71
C ASN A 311 10.95 -4.62 -0.75
N THR A 312 11.00 -5.88 -1.17
CA THR A 312 11.51 -6.99 -0.35
C THR A 312 13.00 -6.85 -0.05
N LEU A 313 13.76 -6.09 -0.86
CA LEU A 313 15.15 -5.76 -0.57
C LEU A 313 15.29 -4.72 0.58
N GLN A 314 14.24 -4.04 1.01
CA GLN A 314 14.30 -2.99 2.05
C GLN A 314 13.53 -3.31 3.34
N GLY A 315 12.85 -4.42 3.47
CA GLY A 315 11.87 -4.65 4.54
C GLY A 315 11.99 -5.93 5.37
N ASP A 316 13.14 -6.59 5.42
CA ASP A 316 13.34 -7.70 6.36
C ASP A 316 13.47 -7.14 7.80
N ASP A 317 12.37 -7.10 8.55
CA ASP A 317 12.44 -6.87 9.99
C ASP A 317 12.86 -8.17 10.69
N TRP A 318 13.79 -8.02 11.62
CA TRP A 318 14.28 -9.11 12.43
C TRP A 318 13.53 -9.15 13.78
N TYR A 319 13.18 -10.35 14.23
CA TYR A 319 12.62 -10.53 15.56
C TYR A 319 13.70 -10.30 16.63
N GLU A 320 13.60 -9.18 17.36
CA GLU A 320 14.55 -8.84 18.42
C GLU A 320 14.30 -9.66 19.70
N LEU A 321 15.30 -10.45 20.10
CA LEU A 321 15.28 -11.17 21.38
C LEU A 321 15.83 -10.32 22.55
N GLY A 322 16.36 -9.13 22.26
CA GLY A 322 16.95 -8.22 23.24
C GLY A 322 16.08 -7.94 24.47
N PRO A 323 14.80 -7.56 24.32
CA PRO A 323 13.90 -7.29 25.44
C PRO A 323 13.73 -8.48 26.40
N TYR A 324 13.73 -9.70 25.88
CA TYR A 324 13.59 -10.90 26.72
C TYR A 324 14.83 -11.18 27.56
N LEU A 325 16.01 -10.81 27.07
CA LEU A 325 17.28 -10.92 27.80
C LEU A 325 17.41 -9.90 28.92
N LEU A 326 16.61 -8.83 28.95
CA LEU A 326 16.57 -7.89 30.06
C LEU A 326 15.88 -8.47 31.30
N LEU A 327 14.99 -9.44 31.17
CA LEU A 327 14.30 -10.06 32.30
C LEU A 327 15.27 -10.71 33.32
N PRO A 328 16.21 -11.58 32.90
CA PRO A 328 17.21 -12.12 33.84
C PRO A 328 18.16 -11.06 34.39
N VAL A 329 18.45 -9.98 33.65
CA VAL A 329 19.26 -8.86 34.17
C VAL A 329 18.54 -8.17 35.31
N ILE A 330 17.26 -7.86 35.15
CA ILE A 330 16.42 -7.26 36.21
C ILE A 330 16.39 -8.17 37.44
N PHE A 331 16.22 -9.49 37.24
CA PHE A 331 16.21 -10.44 38.33
C PHE A 331 17.54 -10.48 39.10
N ILE A 332 18.69 -10.43 38.40
CA ILE A 332 20.02 -10.35 39.02
C ILE A 332 20.17 -9.06 39.83
N VAL A 333 19.74 -7.92 39.30
CA VAL A 333 19.78 -6.63 39.99
C VAL A 333 18.92 -6.64 41.22
N LEU A 334 17.71 -7.24 41.17
CA LEU A 334 16.82 -7.40 42.32
C LEU A 334 17.41 -8.28 43.42
N LEU A 335 18.02 -9.41 43.08
CA LEU A 335 18.69 -10.28 44.05
C LEU A 335 19.87 -9.59 44.74
N TYR A 336 20.55 -8.68 44.03
CA TYR A 336 21.70 -7.95 44.55
C TYR A 336 21.29 -6.74 45.40
N SER A 337 20.09 -6.22 45.20
CA SER A 337 19.55 -5.06 45.91
C SER A 337 18.99 -5.47 47.24
N ARG A 338 19.70 -5.15 48.34
CA ARG A 338 19.23 -5.41 49.74
C ARG A 338 18.07 -4.52 50.19
N LYS A 339 17.66 -3.53 49.42
CA LYS A 339 16.62 -2.57 49.79
C LYS A 339 15.34 -2.89 49.00
N HIS A 340 14.28 -3.34 49.71
CA HIS A 340 12.96 -3.64 49.15
C HIS A 340 12.35 -2.52 48.30
N TRP A 341 12.79 -1.29 48.43
CA TRP A 341 12.34 -0.12 47.64
C TRP A 341 12.70 -0.22 46.15
N VAL A 342 13.85 -0.78 45.82
CA VAL A 342 14.26 -0.99 44.43
C VAL A 342 13.37 -2.02 43.75
N LEU A 343 12.86 -2.98 44.51
CA LEU A 343 11.94 -4.02 44.04
C LEU A 343 10.59 -3.41 43.65
N LEU A 344 10.05 -2.49 44.44
CA LEU A 344 8.81 -1.78 44.12
C LEU A 344 8.97 -0.88 42.88
N LEU A 345 10.09 -0.19 42.78
CA LEU A 345 10.35 0.74 41.66
C LEU A 345 10.49 -0.01 40.32
N THR A 346 11.10 -1.20 40.31
CA THR A 346 11.23 -2.01 39.10
C THR A 346 9.92 -2.69 38.71
N ILE A 347 9.08 -3.13 39.66
CA ILE A 347 7.75 -3.69 39.37
C ILE A 347 6.83 -2.61 38.76
N VAL A 348 6.96 -1.35 39.16
CA VAL A 348 6.14 -0.24 38.63
C VAL A 348 6.66 0.26 37.27
N LEU A 349 7.98 0.31 37.07
CA LEU A 349 8.59 0.80 35.81
C LEU A 349 8.56 -0.24 34.68
N LEU A 350 8.53 -1.53 34.96
CA LEU A 350 8.58 -2.59 33.96
C LEU A 350 7.35 -2.56 33.01
N PRO A 351 6.09 -2.45 33.51
CA PRO A 351 4.93 -2.32 32.63
C PRO A 351 4.90 -0.98 31.87
N LEU A 352 5.46 0.10 32.44
CA LEU A 352 5.52 1.41 31.79
C LEU A 352 6.47 1.40 30.58
N CYS A 353 7.61 0.71 30.65
CA CYS A 353 8.50 0.50 29.51
C CYS A 353 7.90 -0.42 28.44
N GLY A 354 7.12 -1.44 28.84
CA GLY A 354 6.44 -2.35 27.92
C GLY A 354 5.34 -1.67 27.10
N LEU A 355 4.68 -0.67 27.66
CA LEU A 355 3.63 0.10 26.98
C LEU A 355 4.18 1.07 25.93
N THR A 356 5.44 1.50 26.05
CA THR A 356 6.07 2.42 25.07
C THR A 356 6.70 1.71 23.87
N VAL A 357 6.95 0.39 23.97
CA VAL A 357 7.61 -0.40 22.91
C VAL A 357 6.63 -0.91 21.86
N GLN A 358 5.32 -0.87 22.11
CA GLN A 358 4.29 -1.39 21.20
C GLN A 358 3.50 -0.31 20.45
N GLN A 359 3.99 0.90 20.31
CA GLN A 359 3.45 1.75 19.26
C GLN A 359 4.18 1.40 17.95
N PRO A 360 3.50 0.74 16.98
CA PRO A 360 4.06 0.63 15.66
C PRO A 360 4.27 2.06 15.13
N ALA A 361 5.45 2.30 14.58
CA ALA A 361 5.87 3.59 14.02
C ALA A 361 4.93 4.14 12.91
N PHE A 362 3.81 3.49 12.67
CA PHE A 362 2.80 3.80 11.65
C PHE A 362 1.82 4.93 12.04
N ALA A 363 1.69 5.27 13.33
CA ALA A 363 0.78 6.35 13.71
C ALA A 363 1.34 7.76 13.47
N GLN A 364 2.63 7.89 13.12
CA GLN A 364 3.27 9.20 12.90
C GLN A 364 3.50 9.56 11.43
N ALA A 365 3.17 8.68 10.47
CA ALA A 365 3.43 8.92 9.05
C ALA A 365 2.23 9.43 8.24
N MET A 366 1.06 9.58 8.84
CA MET A 366 0.00 10.36 8.21
C MET A 366 0.05 11.79 8.75
N PRO A 367 0.34 12.81 7.93
CA PRO A 367 0.05 14.16 8.33
C PRO A 367 -1.45 14.25 8.51
N GLN A 368 -1.92 14.32 9.77
CA GLN A 368 -3.27 14.77 10.05
C GLN A 368 -3.38 16.18 9.46
N LYS A 369 -3.94 16.26 8.26
CA LYS A 369 -4.43 17.53 7.72
C LYS A 369 -5.49 18.00 8.71
N SER A 370 -5.08 18.89 9.60
CA SER A 370 -5.98 19.57 10.52
C SER A 370 -7.13 20.14 9.69
N SER A 371 -8.35 19.86 10.09
CA SER A 371 -9.56 20.46 9.52
C SER A 371 -9.58 22.02 9.64
N ALA A 372 -8.52 22.62 10.17
CA ALA A 372 -8.31 24.05 10.28
C ALA A 372 -7.62 24.69 9.05
N ASP A 373 -7.06 23.90 8.13
CA ASP A 373 -6.32 24.40 6.95
C ASP A 373 -7.13 24.38 5.64
N LEU A 374 -8.42 24.11 5.68
CA LEU A 374 -9.29 24.35 4.53
C LEU A 374 -9.55 25.86 4.45
N PRO A 375 -9.10 26.54 3.39
CA PRO A 375 -9.47 27.94 3.18
C PRO A 375 -11.00 27.99 3.10
N SER A 376 -11.61 28.84 3.93
CA SER A 376 -13.06 29.11 3.88
C SER A 376 -13.41 29.56 2.45
N PRO A 377 -14.45 29.00 1.83
CA PRO A 377 -14.87 29.45 0.50
C PRO A 377 -15.17 30.95 0.54
N PRO A 378 -14.80 31.70 -0.52
CA PRO A 378 -15.02 33.13 -0.58
C PRO A 378 -16.52 33.40 -0.42
N SER A 379 -16.85 34.41 0.37
CA SER A 379 -18.22 34.81 0.75
C SER A 379 -19.14 35.12 -0.44
N SER A 380 -18.61 35.22 -1.66
CA SER A 380 -19.37 35.36 -2.90
C SER A 380 -20.10 34.10 -3.36
N GLU A 381 -19.64 32.87 -2.97
CA GLU A 381 -20.32 31.63 -3.36
C GLU A 381 -21.48 31.25 -2.42
N LEU A 382 -21.42 31.67 -1.14
CA LEU A 382 -22.51 31.40 -0.21
C LEU A 382 -23.81 32.14 -0.61
N ASN A 383 -23.71 33.30 -1.28
CA ASN A 383 -24.87 34.03 -1.75
C ASN A 383 -25.48 33.46 -3.05
N ALA A 384 -24.71 32.72 -3.83
CA ALA A 384 -25.20 32.04 -5.05
C ALA A 384 -26.05 30.80 -4.73
N VAL A 385 -25.74 30.10 -3.63
CA VAL A 385 -26.48 28.90 -3.24
C VAL A 385 -27.82 29.22 -2.59
N GLN A 386 -27.97 30.42 -1.97
CA GLN A 386 -29.23 30.85 -1.40
C GLN A 386 -30.23 31.40 -2.43
N SER A 387 -29.83 31.63 -3.68
CA SER A 387 -30.70 32.10 -4.75
C SER A 387 -31.30 30.98 -5.62
N ILE A 388 -31.02 29.69 -5.32
CA ILE A 388 -31.66 28.57 -6.00
C ILE A 388 -33.06 28.43 -5.46
N ARG A 389 -34.02 28.91 -6.25
CA ARG A 389 -35.46 28.79 -6.02
C ARG A 389 -35.88 27.32 -5.92
N THR A 390 -36.90 27.06 -5.11
CA THR A 390 -37.45 25.70 -4.88
C THR A 390 -37.93 25.02 -6.17
N PRO A 391 -37.95 23.68 -6.25
CA PRO A 391 -38.28 22.93 -7.46
C PRO A 391 -39.66 23.23 -8.12
N LEU A 392 -40.52 24.00 -7.46
CA LEU A 392 -41.88 24.35 -7.92
C LEU A 392 -41.91 25.43 -9.02
N ASP A 393 -40.82 26.17 -9.23
CA ASP A 393 -40.77 27.29 -10.18
C ASP A 393 -40.56 26.83 -11.66
N PHE A 394 -40.41 25.56 -11.91
CA PHE A 394 -40.18 25.00 -13.27
C PHE A 394 -41.44 24.34 -13.87
N LEU A 395 -42.61 24.39 -13.19
CA LEU A 395 -43.83 23.86 -13.76
C LEU A 395 -44.51 24.92 -14.68
N PRO A 396 -44.98 24.54 -15.90
CA PRO A 396 -45.67 25.46 -16.77
C PRO A 396 -46.99 25.94 -16.10
N PRO A 397 -47.43 27.19 -16.41
CA PRO A 397 -48.54 27.87 -15.68
C PRO A 397 -49.89 27.17 -15.65
N ALA A 398 -50.08 26.11 -16.50
CA ALA A 398 -51.31 25.37 -16.57
C ALA A 398 -51.52 24.34 -15.43
N LEU A 399 -50.50 24.09 -14.59
CA LEU A 399 -50.56 23.08 -13.51
C LEU A 399 -50.49 23.73 -12.09
N GLN A 400 -50.37 25.04 -11.99
CA GLN A 400 -50.28 25.77 -10.69
C GLN A 400 -51.64 26.03 -10.01
N ASN A 401 -52.80 25.81 -10.70
CA ASN A 401 -54.10 26.22 -10.20
C ASN A 401 -55.04 25.10 -9.69
N ASN A 402 -54.51 23.91 -9.39
CA ASN A 402 -55.38 22.78 -8.96
C ASN A 402 -55.16 22.35 -7.48
N ASN A 403 -54.80 23.27 -6.58
CA ASN A 403 -54.89 23.01 -5.14
C ASN A 403 -55.48 24.23 -4.43
N GLN A 404 -56.78 24.38 -4.55
CA GLN A 404 -57.65 25.04 -3.54
C GLN A 404 -58.76 24.09 -3.15
#